data_9d71f60b99cd00aa1491231260515534
#
_entry.id   9d71f60b99cd00aa1491231260515534
#
_cell.length_a   1.000
_cell.length_b   1.000
_cell.length_c   1.000
_cell.angle_alpha   90.00
_cell.angle_beta   90.00
_cell.angle_gamma   90.00
#
_symmetry.space_group_name_H-M   'P 1'
#
loop_
_entity.id
_entity.type
_entity.pdbx_description
1 polymer ?
#
loop_
_entity_poly.entity_id
_entity_poly.type
_entity_poly.pdbx_seq_one_letter_code
_entity_poly.pdbx_strand_id
1 'polypeptide(L)'
;KGVLRLTLGTVMASKGAIFLYHPNKNELSILASQGLKKKNSFTPPKKLISESKKFRHDHIKLDKTPRWITGELKKNIDELAIIILVPLFHKDRLLGLLCVGKKLMGEAYTDAEIKILEIVSNHLTKALFNYELIKNVDEKGKLLNLKLLELETLFDISVAISSVLDVDELGEEILWRSVGILNASKGMMLMPK
;
A
#
# COMPACT_ATOMS: atom_id res chain seq x y z
N LYS A 1 6.72 13.64 1.74
CA LYS A 1 6.51 14.97 2.41
C LYS A 1 6.92 16.12 1.49
N GLY A 2 8.07 16.05 0.81
CA GLY A 2 8.57 17.12 -0.08
C GLY A 2 7.57 17.54 -1.15
N VAL A 3 7.01 16.59 -1.89
CA VAL A 3 6.03 16.85 -2.95
C VAL A 3 4.80 17.59 -2.41
N LEU A 4 4.24 17.16 -1.27
CA LEU A 4 3.09 17.85 -0.68
C LEU A 4 3.44 19.30 -0.31
N ARG A 5 4.61 19.55 0.30
CA ARG A 5 5.04 20.92 0.65
C ARG A 5 5.20 21.80 -0.58
N LEU A 6 5.82 21.28 -1.64
CA LEU A 6 5.95 22.00 -2.91
C LEU A 6 4.58 22.31 -3.50
N THR A 7 3.69 21.33 -3.59
CA THR A 7 2.33 21.52 -4.09
C THR A 7 1.58 22.59 -3.31
N LEU A 8 1.57 22.49 -1.99
CA LEU A 8 0.89 23.47 -1.13
C LEU A 8 1.52 24.86 -1.25
N GLY A 9 2.84 24.94 -1.35
CA GLY A 9 3.55 26.22 -1.58
C GLY A 9 3.19 26.87 -2.92
N THR A 10 3.14 26.08 -4.00
CA THR A 10 2.80 26.58 -5.34
C THR A 10 1.40 27.16 -5.43
N VAL A 11 0.42 26.54 -4.74
CA VAL A 11 -0.98 27.00 -4.73
C VAL A 11 -1.32 27.84 -3.50
N MET A 12 -0.31 28.25 -2.71
CA MET A 12 -0.43 29.07 -1.51
C MET A 12 -1.42 28.51 -0.47
N ALA A 13 -1.53 27.18 -0.39
CA ALA A 13 -2.36 26.52 0.60
C ALA A 13 -1.58 26.27 1.91
N SER A 14 -2.23 26.50 3.06
CA SER A 14 -1.62 26.29 4.37
C SER A 14 -1.64 24.86 4.84
N LYS A 15 -2.64 24.10 4.41
CA LYS A 15 -2.93 22.74 4.88
C LYS A 15 -3.25 21.80 3.72
N GLY A 16 -2.96 20.54 3.92
CA GLY A 16 -3.33 19.49 2.95
C GLY A 16 -2.83 18.12 3.36
N ALA A 17 -3.30 17.10 2.66
CA ALA A 17 -2.91 15.72 2.90
C ALA A 17 -2.94 14.89 1.63
N ILE A 18 -2.12 13.83 1.62
CA ILE A 18 -2.17 12.75 0.63
C ILE A 18 -2.58 11.50 1.40
N PHE A 19 -3.71 10.93 1.03
CA PHE A 19 -4.19 9.66 1.53
C PHE A 19 -3.90 8.55 0.52
N LEU A 20 -3.44 7.40 1.00
CA LEU A 20 -3.23 6.19 0.22
C LEU A 20 -4.35 5.19 0.51
N TYR A 21 -4.95 4.64 -0.55
CA TYR A 21 -6.01 3.64 -0.42
C TYR A 21 -5.45 2.23 -0.54
N HIS A 22 -5.76 1.39 0.44
CA HIS A 22 -5.40 -0.02 0.51
C HIS A 22 -6.64 -0.90 0.24
N PRO A 23 -6.87 -1.37 -0.99
CA PRO A 23 -8.08 -2.10 -1.34
C PRO A 23 -8.25 -3.39 -0.55
N ASN A 24 -7.17 -4.13 -0.28
CA ASN A 24 -7.21 -5.41 0.45
C ASN A 24 -7.69 -5.27 1.90
N LYS A 25 -7.41 -4.12 2.53
CA LYS A 25 -7.82 -3.82 3.91
C LYS A 25 -9.04 -2.90 3.96
N ASN A 26 -9.47 -2.39 2.80
CA ASN A 26 -10.46 -1.32 2.68
C ASN A 26 -10.14 -0.15 3.63
N GLU A 27 -8.93 0.36 3.54
CA GLU A 27 -8.36 1.32 4.48
C GLU A 27 -7.74 2.50 3.73
N LEU A 28 -7.92 3.71 4.26
CA LEU A 28 -7.19 4.92 3.88
C LEU A 28 -6.13 5.22 4.93
N SER A 29 -4.88 5.29 4.52
CA SER A 29 -3.77 5.71 5.38
C SER A 29 -3.23 7.07 4.96
N ILE A 30 -2.72 7.84 5.90
CA ILE A 30 -2.11 9.14 5.61
C ILE A 30 -0.66 8.93 5.17
N LEU A 31 -0.38 9.14 3.90
CA LEU A 31 0.98 9.09 3.35
C LEU A 31 1.78 10.33 3.75
N ALA A 32 1.17 11.51 3.61
CA ALA A 32 1.76 12.79 4.00
C ALA A 32 0.65 13.77 4.39
N SER A 33 0.93 14.63 5.37
CA SER A 33 0.01 15.70 5.75
C SER A 33 0.78 16.91 6.26
N GLN A 34 0.17 18.08 6.07
CA GLN A 34 0.52 19.33 6.70
C GLN A 34 -0.74 19.90 7.35
N GLY A 35 -0.68 20.08 8.68
CA GLY A 35 -1.81 20.61 9.46
C GLY A 35 -2.67 19.56 10.18
N LEU A 36 -2.44 18.25 10.02
CA LEU A 36 -3.06 17.21 10.84
C LEU A 36 -2.23 16.91 12.10
N LYS A 37 -2.91 16.83 13.24
CA LYS A 37 -2.30 16.50 14.52
C LYS A 37 -2.02 15.00 14.71
N LYS A 38 -2.88 14.13 14.17
CA LYS A 38 -2.75 12.66 14.26
C LYS A 38 -2.64 12.04 12.88
N LYS A 39 -1.83 10.98 12.77
CA LYS A 39 -1.65 10.18 11.56
C LYS A 39 -2.23 8.79 11.81
N ASN A 40 -3.52 8.64 11.62
CA ASN A 40 -4.18 7.35 11.77
C ASN A 40 -4.70 6.88 10.41
N SER A 41 -4.69 5.57 10.19
CA SER A 41 -5.45 4.96 9.12
C SER A 41 -6.91 4.80 9.54
N PHE A 42 -7.82 4.81 8.58
CA PHE A 42 -9.25 4.70 8.83
C PHE A 42 -9.97 4.06 7.64
N THR A 43 -11.14 3.50 7.92
CA THR A 43 -12.00 2.92 6.88
C THR A 43 -12.66 4.03 6.05
N PRO A 44 -12.54 4.01 4.72
CA PRO A 44 -13.17 5.01 3.87
C PRO A 44 -14.68 4.85 3.86
N PRO A 45 -15.44 5.94 3.59
CA PRO A 45 -16.88 5.86 3.37
C PRO A 45 -17.24 4.91 2.22
N LYS A 46 -18.29 4.11 2.37
CA LYS A 46 -18.70 3.11 1.35
C LYS A 46 -18.88 3.68 -0.06
N LYS A 47 -19.30 4.92 -0.19
CA LYS A 47 -19.51 5.59 -1.48
C LYS A 47 -18.26 6.28 -2.05
N LEU A 48 -17.14 6.33 -1.32
CA LEU A 48 -15.95 7.05 -1.76
C LEU A 48 -15.50 6.61 -3.15
N ILE A 49 -15.37 5.30 -3.38
CA ILE A 49 -14.83 4.76 -4.64
C ILE A 49 -15.78 5.07 -5.80
N SER A 50 -17.10 4.86 -5.62
CA SER A 50 -18.09 5.10 -6.68
C SER A 50 -18.23 6.59 -7.01
N GLU A 51 -18.26 7.45 -6.02
CA GLU A 51 -18.34 8.88 -6.23
C GLU A 51 -17.03 9.44 -6.79
N SER A 52 -15.88 8.99 -6.28
CA SER A 52 -14.57 9.43 -6.81
C SER A 52 -14.36 9.04 -8.27
N LYS A 53 -14.94 7.93 -8.76
CA LYS A 53 -14.86 7.53 -10.18
C LYS A 53 -15.50 8.54 -11.11
N LYS A 54 -16.49 9.29 -10.68
CA LYS A 54 -17.13 10.36 -11.48
C LYS A 54 -16.15 11.51 -11.78
N PHE A 55 -15.16 11.70 -10.91
CA PHE A 55 -14.14 12.75 -11.02
C PHE A 55 -12.75 12.18 -11.33
N ARG A 56 -12.71 11.14 -12.15
CA ARG A 56 -11.48 10.38 -12.44
C ARG A 56 -10.34 11.22 -13.05
N HIS A 57 -10.69 12.25 -13.81
CA HIS A 57 -9.75 13.15 -14.48
C HIS A 57 -9.98 14.61 -14.07
N ASP A 58 -10.67 14.82 -12.97
CA ASP A 58 -11.09 16.12 -12.50
C ASP A 58 -10.95 16.19 -10.97
N HIS A 59 -11.26 17.34 -10.42
CA HIS A 59 -11.24 17.64 -9.00
C HIS A 59 -12.65 17.76 -8.43
N ILE A 60 -12.78 17.55 -7.12
CA ILE A 60 -14.03 17.75 -6.39
C ILE A 60 -13.87 19.02 -5.56
N LYS A 61 -14.61 20.09 -5.93
CA LYS A 61 -14.71 21.29 -5.08
C LYS A 61 -15.64 21.00 -3.90
N LEU A 62 -15.15 21.23 -2.70
CA LEU A 62 -15.89 20.98 -1.45
C LEU A 62 -16.42 22.29 -0.87
N ASP A 63 -17.17 23.06 -1.65
CA ASP A 63 -17.84 24.28 -1.18
C ASP A 63 -18.85 23.93 -0.06
N LYS A 64 -19.50 22.75 -0.19
CA LYS A 64 -20.25 22.07 0.87
C LYS A 64 -19.80 20.62 0.92
N THR A 65 -19.39 20.13 2.09
CA THR A 65 -19.00 18.73 2.25
C THR A 65 -20.09 17.79 1.74
N PRO A 66 -19.84 17.00 0.68
CA PRO A 66 -20.84 16.08 0.14
C PRO A 66 -21.35 15.11 1.19
N ARG A 67 -22.63 14.74 1.13
CA ARG A 67 -23.28 13.84 2.11
C ARG A 67 -22.64 12.45 2.22
N TRP A 68 -21.90 12.01 1.18
CA TRP A 68 -21.20 10.73 1.19
C TRP A 68 -19.86 10.75 1.94
N ILE A 69 -19.33 11.95 2.23
CA ILE A 69 -18.13 12.11 3.06
C ILE A 69 -18.56 12.04 4.53
N THR A 70 -18.21 10.94 5.18
CA THR A 70 -18.59 10.63 6.56
C THR A 70 -17.42 10.09 7.37
N GLY A 71 -17.60 9.90 8.67
CA GLY A 71 -16.61 9.29 9.57
C GLY A 71 -15.31 10.07 9.70
N GLU A 72 -14.21 9.36 9.81
CA GLU A 72 -12.86 9.94 10.01
C GLU A 72 -12.39 10.78 8.80
N LEU A 73 -12.82 10.43 7.58
CA LEU A 73 -12.51 11.24 6.39
C LEU A 73 -13.11 12.65 6.55
N LYS A 74 -14.36 12.75 7.01
CA LYS A 74 -15.01 14.04 7.26
C LYS A 74 -14.26 14.83 8.31
N LYS A 75 -13.89 14.22 9.44
CA LYS A 75 -13.10 14.88 10.49
C LYS A 75 -11.79 15.43 9.97
N ASN A 76 -11.05 14.65 9.16
CA ASN A 76 -9.79 15.09 8.56
C ASN A 76 -9.99 16.25 7.56
N ILE A 77 -11.07 16.20 6.77
CA ILE A 77 -11.44 17.26 5.83
C ILE A 77 -11.75 18.55 6.59
N ASP A 78 -12.53 18.46 7.66
CA ASP A 78 -12.91 19.62 8.49
C ASP A 78 -11.67 20.21 9.22
N GLU A 79 -10.80 19.35 9.81
CA GLU A 79 -9.57 19.79 10.50
C GLU A 79 -8.59 20.50 9.57
N LEU A 80 -8.45 19.99 8.34
CA LEU A 80 -7.61 20.58 7.30
C LEU A 80 -8.28 21.74 6.56
N ALA A 81 -9.57 21.99 6.79
CA ALA A 81 -10.39 22.92 6.01
C ALA A 81 -10.23 22.68 4.48
N ILE A 82 -10.35 21.41 4.05
CA ILE A 82 -10.18 21.01 2.67
C ILE A 82 -11.26 21.63 1.80
N ILE A 83 -10.81 22.23 0.68
CA ILE A 83 -11.69 22.80 -0.35
C ILE A 83 -11.63 21.99 -1.64
N ILE A 84 -10.46 21.42 -1.95
CA ILE A 84 -10.27 20.65 -3.18
C ILE A 84 -9.83 19.23 -2.82
N LEU A 85 -10.49 18.25 -3.41
CA LEU A 85 -10.14 16.84 -3.34
C LEU A 85 -9.92 16.34 -4.76
N VAL A 86 -8.72 15.79 -5.02
CA VAL A 86 -8.36 15.20 -6.31
C VAL A 86 -8.16 13.71 -6.13
N PRO A 87 -9.01 12.86 -6.71
CA PRO A 87 -8.84 11.42 -6.67
C PRO A 87 -7.63 10.99 -7.53
N LEU A 88 -6.80 10.11 -6.99
CA LEU A 88 -5.62 9.57 -7.66
C LEU A 88 -5.97 8.21 -8.28
N PHE A 89 -6.36 8.20 -9.57
CA PHE A 89 -6.73 6.99 -10.29
C PHE A 89 -5.64 6.55 -11.27
N HIS A 90 -5.30 5.27 -11.21
CA HIS A 90 -4.58 4.59 -12.28
C HIS A 90 -5.52 3.59 -12.96
N LYS A 91 -5.86 3.83 -14.23
CA LYS A 91 -6.94 3.10 -14.95
C LYS A 91 -8.26 3.19 -14.16
N ASP A 92 -8.81 2.06 -13.71
CA ASP A 92 -10.07 1.97 -12.94
C ASP A 92 -9.85 1.83 -11.42
N ARG A 93 -8.59 1.89 -10.99
CA ARG A 93 -8.20 1.67 -9.59
C ARG A 93 -7.90 2.98 -8.89
N LEU A 94 -8.61 3.23 -7.80
CA LEU A 94 -8.30 4.33 -6.90
C LEU A 94 -7.04 3.96 -6.11
N LEU A 95 -5.99 4.78 -6.18
CA LEU A 95 -4.74 4.63 -5.41
C LEU A 95 -4.75 5.52 -4.16
N GLY A 96 -5.46 6.64 -4.21
CA GLY A 96 -5.49 7.58 -3.09
C GLY A 96 -6.25 8.85 -3.39
N LEU A 97 -6.06 9.84 -2.51
CA LEU A 97 -6.68 11.16 -2.59
C LEU A 97 -5.63 12.23 -2.31
N LEU A 98 -5.57 13.27 -3.13
CA LEU A 98 -4.88 14.52 -2.80
C LEU A 98 -5.91 15.52 -2.29
N CYS A 99 -5.71 16.01 -1.07
CA CYS A 99 -6.60 16.96 -0.41
C CYS A 99 -5.86 18.27 -0.17
N VAL A 100 -6.46 19.37 -0.58
CA VAL A 100 -5.89 20.71 -0.45
C VAL A 100 -6.87 21.61 0.28
N GLY A 101 -6.37 22.29 1.32
CA GLY A 101 -7.13 23.19 2.18
C GLY A 101 -7.30 24.59 1.62
N LYS A 102 -7.79 25.51 2.45
CA LYS A 102 -7.94 26.94 2.08
C LYS A 102 -6.60 27.58 1.80
N LYS A 103 -6.59 28.54 0.87
CA LYS A 103 -5.45 29.44 0.65
C LYS A 103 -5.16 30.26 1.91
N LEU A 104 -3.91 30.67 2.06
CA LEU A 104 -3.46 31.52 3.18
C LEU A 104 -4.20 32.86 3.25
N MET A 105 -4.50 33.45 2.08
CA MET A 105 -5.18 34.74 1.97
C MET A 105 -6.71 34.63 1.83
N GLY A 106 -7.26 33.41 1.92
CA GLY A 106 -8.72 33.20 1.86
C GLY A 106 -9.35 33.31 0.46
N GLU A 107 -8.55 33.53 -0.57
CA GLU A 107 -9.01 33.63 -1.96
C GLU A 107 -9.46 32.29 -2.53
N ALA A 108 -10.33 32.31 -3.52
CA ALA A 108 -10.69 31.13 -4.28
C ALA A 108 -9.52 30.65 -5.15
N TYR A 109 -9.46 29.35 -5.46
CA TYR A 109 -8.51 28.80 -6.39
C TYR A 109 -8.84 29.20 -7.81
N THR A 110 -7.84 29.69 -8.54
CA THR A 110 -7.94 29.99 -9.96
C THR A 110 -7.91 28.70 -10.78
N ASP A 111 -8.40 28.77 -12.02
CA ASP A 111 -8.37 27.60 -12.93
C ASP A 111 -6.93 27.18 -13.25
N ALA A 112 -5.97 28.12 -13.29
CA ALA A 112 -4.56 27.81 -13.47
C ALA A 112 -3.98 27.00 -12.29
N GLU A 113 -4.31 27.34 -11.05
CA GLU A 113 -3.88 26.61 -9.86
C GLU A 113 -4.52 25.23 -9.76
N ILE A 114 -5.80 25.12 -10.14
CA ILE A 114 -6.49 23.85 -10.25
C ILE A 114 -5.79 22.95 -11.28
N LYS A 115 -5.42 23.52 -12.43
CA LYS A 115 -4.68 22.80 -13.46
C LYS A 115 -3.32 22.29 -12.97
N ILE A 116 -2.62 23.06 -12.15
CA ILE A 116 -1.38 22.64 -11.50
C ILE A 116 -1.66 21.46 -10.55
N LEU A 117 -2.72 21.50 -9.76
CA LEU A 117 -3.09 20.38 -8.87
C LEU A 117 -3.42 19.11 -9.64
N GLU A 118 -4.09 19.21 -10.79
CA GLU A 118 -4.35 18.06 -11.67
C GLU A 118 -3.05 17.48 -12.25
N ILE A 119 -2.12 18.32 -12.71
CA ILE A 119 -0.82 17.87 -13.21
C ILE A 119 -0.04 17.16 -12.10
N VAL A 120 0.03 17.76 -10.92
CA VAL A 120 0.71 17.17 -9.76
C VAL A 120 0.05 15.84 -9.36
N SER A 121 -1.28 15.77 -9.33
CA SER A 121 -2.01 14.55 -9.01
C SER A 121 -1.74 13.42 -9.99
N ASN A 122 -1.61 13.73 -11.30
CA ASN A 122 -1.23 12.77 -12.33
C ASN A 122 0.20 12.23 -12.11
N HIS A 123 1.15 13.09 -11.74
CA HIS A 123 2.51 12.66 -11.39
C HIS A 123 2.54 11.83 -10.11
N LEU A 124 1.80 12.23 -9.08
CA LEU A 124 1.64 11.45 -7.85
C LEU A 124 1.06 10.08 -8.11
N THR A 125 0.02 9.99 -8.94
CA THR A 125 -0.60 8.73 -9.33
C THR A 125 0.41 7.77 -9.98
N LYS A 126 1.21 8.27 -10.94
CA LYS A 126 2.26 7.48 -11.59
C LYS A 126 3.33 7.03 -10.58
N ALA A 127 3.77 7.93 -9.71
CA ALA A 127 4.78 7.61 -8.69
C ALA A 127 4.27 6.57 -7.68
N LEU A 128 3.03 6.69 -7.21
CA LEU A 128 2.40 5.73 -6.30
C LEU A 128 2.24 4.36 -6.96
N PHE A 129 1.81 4.33 -8.21
CA PHE A 129 1.66 3.09 -8.96
C PHE A 129 3.01 2.39 -9.16
N ASN A 130 4.05 3.12 -9.57
CA ASN A 130 5.39 2.58 -9.71
C ASN A 130 5.95 2.06 -8.37
N TYR A 131 5.73 2.79 -7.28
CA TYR A 131 6.12 2.32 -5.95
C TYR A 131 5.44 1.01 -5.58
N GLU A 132 4.14 0.88 -5.85
CA GLU A 132 3.40 -0.36 -5.61
C GLU A 132 3.92 -1.52 -6.46
N LEU A 133 4.24 -1.28 -7.74
CA LEU A 133 4.84 -2.28 -8.61
C LEU A 133 6.19 -2.77 -8.08
N ILE A 134 7.09 -1.86 -7.71
CA ILE A 134 8.40 -2.20 -7.14
C ILE A 134 8.24 -3.03 -5.87
N LYS A 135 7.35 -2.63 -4.97
CA LYS A 135 7.06 -3.35 -3.74
C LYS A 135 6.54 -4.78 -4.01
N ASN A 136 5.61 -4.92 -4.96
CA ASN A 136 5.07 -6.23 -5.34
C ASN A 136 6.14 -7.15 -5.97
N VAL A 137 7.06 -6.60 -6.76
CA VAL A 137 8.19 -7.35 -7.35
C VAL A 137 9.13 -7.82 -6.24
N ASP A 138 9.49 -6.97 -5.29
CA ASP A 138 10.36 -7.31 -4.16
C ASP A 138 9.73 -8.41 -3.28
N GLU A 139 8.45 -8.28 -2.93
CA GLU A 139 7.73 -9.30 -2.14
C GLU A 139 7.65 -10.65 -2.86
N LYS A 140 7.36 -10.65 -4.17
CA LYS A 140 7.35 -11.89 -4.98
C LYS A 140 8.74 -12.47 -5.13
N GLY A 141 9.78 -11.66 -5.29
CA GLY A 141 11.17 -12.09 -5.35
C GLY A 141 11.59 -12.80 -4.07
N LYS A 142 11.27 -12.26 -2.90
CA LYS A 142 11.53 -12.89 -1.61
C LYS A 142 10.81 -14.25 -1.48
N LEU A 143 9.53 -14.31 -1.87
CA LEU A 143 8.77 -15.57 -1.84
C LEU A 143 9.37 -16.62 -2.77
N LEU A 144 9.80 -16.21 -3.99
CA LEU A 144 10.43 -17.12 -4.93
C LEU A 144 11.74 -17.69 -4.39
N ASN A 145 12.58 -16.85 -3.79
CA ASN A 145 13.83 -17.30 -3.18
C ASN A 145 13.61 -18.31 -2.04
N LEU A 146 12.57 -18.10 -1.22
CA LEU A 146 12.20 -19.09 -0.20
C LEU A 146 11.77 -20.42 -0.82
N LYS A 147 11.01 -20.37 -1.91
CA LYS A 147 10.60 -21.60 -2.62
C LYS A 147 11.76 -22.33 -3.29
N LEU A 148 12.73 -21.60 -3.82
CA LEU A 148 13.96 -22.19 -4.37
C LEU A 148 14.76 -22.92 -3.28
N LEU A 149 14.94 -22.30 -2.12
CA LEU A 149 15.62 -22.93 -1.00
C LEU A 149 14.91 -24.20 -0.52
N GLU A 150 13.57 -24.18 -0.46
CA GLU A 150 12.77 -25.35 -0.13
C GLU A 150 12.99 -26.49 -1.15
N LEU A 151 13.02 -26.17 -2.47
CA LEU A 151 13.28 -27.15 -3.51
C LEU A 151 14.73 -27.70 -3.48
N GLU A 152 15.72 -26.86 -3.25
CA GLU A 152 17.12 -27.30 -3.07
C GLU A 152 17.22 -28.29 -1.93
N THR A 153 16.60 -27.98 -0.78
CA THR A 153 16.59 -28.88 0.36
C THR A 153 15.96 -30.23 0.03
N LEU A 154 14.81 -30.22 -0.66
CA LEU A 154 14.15 -31.47 -1.08
C LEU A 154 15.02 -32.26 -2.08
N PHE A 155 15.69 -31.58 -2.99
CA PHE A 155 16.60 -32.23 -3.94
C PHE A 155 17.79 -32.87 -3.21
N ASP A 156 18.43 -32.18 -2.27
CA ASP A 156 19.53 -32.72 -1.46
C ASP A 156 19.10 -33.96 -0.66
N ILE A 157 17.90 -33.93 -0.07
CA ILE A 157 17.34 -35.12 0.61
C ILE A 157 17.15 -36.27 -0.38
N SER A 158 16.62 -35.97 -1.58
CA SER A 158 16.40 -37.01 -2.61
C SER A 158 17.72 -37.65 -3.06
N VAL A 159 18.76 -36.85 -3.24
CA VAL A 159 20.10 -37.32 -3.60
C VAL A 159 20.69 -38.20 -2.47
N ALA A 160 20.58 -37.74 -1.24
CA ALA A 160 21.07 -38.50 -0.08
C ALA A 160 20.36 -39.85 0.03
N ILE A 161 19.02 -39.89 -0.08
CA ILE A 161 18.26 -41.14 -0.09
C ILE A 161 18.71 -42.09 -1.21
N SER A 162 18.97 -41.55 -2.41
CA SER A 162 19.38 -42.33 -3.59
C SER A 162 20.83 -42.85 -3.50
N SER A 163 21.68 -42.21 -2.71
CA SER A 163 23.12 -42.58 -2.55
C SER A 163 23.36 -43.59 -1.48
N VAL A 164 22.43 -43.80 -0.55
CA VAL A 164 22.56 -44.77 0.55
C VAL A 164 21.99 -46.12 0.10
N LEU A 165 22.88 -47.14 -0.02
CA LEU A 165 22.53 -48.53 -0.39
C LEU A 165 22.08 -49.36 0.82
N ASP A 166 22.39 -48.90 2.03
CA ASP A 166 22.00 -49.56 3.29
C ASP A 166 20.75 -48.91 3.87
N VAL A 167 19.73 -49.73 4.12
CA VAL A 167 18.43 -49.26 4.64
C VAL A 167 18.57 -48.62 6.03
N ASP A 168 19.52 -49.11 6.85
CA ASP A 168 19.74 -48.59 8.19
C ASP A 168 20.41 -47.21 8.14
N GLU A 169 21.45 -47.00 7.29
CA GLU A 169 22.06 -45.69 7.04
C GLU A 169 21.09 -44.72 6.43
N LEU A 170 20.24 -45.18 5.50
CA LEU A 170 19.18 -44.38 4.90
C LEU A 170 18.18 -43.87 5.95
N GLY A 171 17.80 -44.75 6.87
CA GLY A 171 16.90 -44.42 7.98
C GLY A 171 17.46 -43.31 8.88
N GLU A 172 18.75 -43.41 9.25
CA GLU A 172 19.42 -42.38 10.06
C GLU A 172 19.52 -41.05 9.33
N GLU A 173 19.90 -41.04 8.06
CA GLU A 173 20.04 -39.82 7.27
C GLU A 173 18.68 -39.08 7.11
N ILE A 174 17.60 -39.81 6.80
CA ILE A 174 16.25 -39.27 6.74
C ILE A 174 15.84 -38.67 8.09
N LEU A 175 16.10 -39.37 9.17
CA LEU A 175 15.74 -38.92 10.51
C LEU A 175 16.47 -37.63 10.87
N TRP A 176 17.78 -37.54 10.67
CA TRP A 176 18.58 -36.38 10.98
C TRP A 176 18.17 -35.14 10.17
N ARG A 177 17.92 -35.30 8.87
CA ARG A 177 17.47 -34.19 8.00
C ARG A 177 16.08 -33.72 8.38
N SER A 178 15.17 -34.63 8.70
CA SER A 178 13.80 -34.31 9.14
C SER A 178 13.79 -33.51 10.45
N VAL A 179 14.59 -33.94 11.43
CA VAL A 179 14.78 -33.24 12.71
C VAL A 179 15.31 -31.81 12.48
N GLY A 180 16.29 -31.67 11.56
CA GLY A 180 16.85 -30.35 11.22
C GLY A 180 15.85 -29.42 10.56
N ILE A 181 15.07 -29.87 9.57
CA ILE A 181 14.07 -29.08 8.86
C ILE A 181 12.94 -28.64 9.81
N LEU A 182 12.47 -29.54 10.68
CA LEU A 182 11.38 -29.28 11.62
C LEU A 182 11.85 -28.54 12.87
N ASN A 183 13.16 -28.27 12.99
CA ASN A 183 13.78 -27.71 14.19
C ASN A 183 13.36 -28.43 15.48
N ALA A 184 13.23 -29.75 15.39
CA ALA A 184 12.84 -30.59 16.51
C ALA A 184 14.07 -30.97 17.35
N SER A 185 13.89 -31.17 18.65
CA SER A 185 14.98 -31.59 19.56
C SER A 185 15.24 -33.11 19.58
N LYS A 186 14.30 -33.89 19.09
CA LYS A 186 14.38 -35.38 19.06
C LYS A 186 13.50 -35.91 17.93
N GLY A 187 13.89 -37.04 17.35
CA GLY A 187 13.11 -37.80 16.37
C GLY A 187 13.32 -39.29 16.53
N MET A 188 12.39 -40.11 16.06
CA MET A 188 12.47 -41.56 16.04
C MET A 188 11.82 -42.07 14.75
N MET A 189 12.49 -43.01 14.08
CA MET A 189 11.97 -43.75 12.93
C MET A 189 11.75 -45.20 13.29
N LEU A 190 10.60 -45.75 12.96
CA LEU A 190 10.26 -47.16 13.15
C LEU A 190 10.13 -47.82 11.79
N MET A 191 10.90 -48.88 11.55
CA MET A 191 10.83 -49.70 10.34
C MET A 191 10.25 -51.07 10.66
N PRO A 192 9.29 -51.58 9.89
CA PRO A 192 8.83 -52.95 10.04
C PRO A 192 9.94 -53.92 9.63
N LYS A 193 10.10 -55.01 10.37
CA LYS A 193 11.01 -56.10 10.01
C LYS A 193 10.50 -56.89 8.83
#